data_215441633d4f10fb8d1eb7942559b05c
#
_entry.id   215441633d4f10fb8d1eb7942559b05c
#
_cell.length_a   1.000
_cell.length_b   1.000
_cell.length_c   1.000
_cell.angle_alpha   90.00
_cell.angle_beta   90.00
_cell.angle_gamma   90.00
#
_symmetry.space_group_name_H-M   'P 1'
#
loop_
_entity.id
_entity.type
_entity.pdbx_description
1 polymer ?
#
loop_
_entity_poly.entity_id
_entity_poly.type
_entity_poly.pdbx_seq_one_letter_code
_entity_poly.pdbx_strand_id
1 'polypeptide(L)'
;MIRALLLALLLANPALALNMSGFRDAPITRLSAEELKDFRAVLMKILDETPDGTMVEWKAPKTPFTSKVTPLKTYTGGKFPCRDATIESDARDRFQRGRYTFCKEPNGEWQFARPPKK
;
A
#
# COMPACT_ATOMS: atom_id res chain seq x y z
N MET A 1 -8.92 32.97 21.93
CA MET A 1 -8.71 33.49 20.58
C MET A 1 -7.60 32.78 19.85
N ILE A 2 -6.40 32.86 20.37
CA ILE A 2 -5.26 32.21 19.75
C ILE A 2 -5.36 30.69 19.80
N ARG A 3 -6.11 30.19 20.72
CA ARG A 3 -6.24 28.75 20.95
C ARG A 3 -6.90 27.99 19.83
N ALA A 4 -7.76 28.65 19.09
CA ALA A 4 -8.46 28.00 17.98
C ALA A 4 -7.51 27.65 16.85
N LEU A 5 -6.43 28.36 16.71
CA LEU A 5 -5.44 28.09 15.66
C LEU A 5 -4.65 26.82 15.93
N LEU A 6 -4.44 26.51 17.18
CA LEU A 6 -3.68 25.32 17.53
C LEU A 6 -4.44 24.04 17.21
N LEU A 7 -5.74 24.10 17.36
CA LEU A 7 -6.57 22.94 17.04
C LEU A 7 -6.53 22.60 15.55
N ALA A 8 -6.47 23.62 14.73
CA ALA A 8 -6.44 23.41 13.29
C ALA A 8 -5.17 22.68 12.87
N LEU A 9 -4.07 22.91 13.54
CA LEU A 9 -2.81 22.26 13.22
C LEU A 9 -2.83 20.77 13.57
N LEU A 10 -3.53 20.41 14.60
CA LEU A 10 -3.62 19.01 15.01
C LEU A 10 -4.42 18.18 14.04
N LEU A 11 -5.31 18.81 13.31
CA LEU A 11 -6.14 18.10 12.35
C LEU A 11 -5.47 17.91 11.01
N ALA A 12 -4.31 18.48 10.82
CA ALA A 12 -3.66 18.49 9.53
C ALA A 12 -2.71 17.31 9.32
N ASN A 13 -2.90 16.23 10.05
CA ASN A 13 -1.93 15.14 10.01
C ASN A 13 -2.35 13.84 9.33
N PRO A 14 -3.34 13.84 8.47
CA PRO A 14 -3.63 12.64 7.68
C PRO A 14 -2.58 12.39 6.59
N ALA A 15 -1.66 13.32 6.43
CA ALA A 15 -0.64 13.18 5.39
C ALA A 15 0.26 11.97 5.58
N LEU A 16 0.34 11.45 6.80
CA LEU A 16 1.12 10.27 7.07
C LEU A 16 0.42 9.00 6.62
N ALA A 17 -0.85 9.07 6.38
CA ALA A 17 -1.58 7.93 5.84
C ALA A 17 -1.20 7.75 4.39
N LEU A 18 -1.06 6.51 3.99
CA LEU A 18 -0.95 6.19 2.58
C LEU A 18 -2.14 6.84 1.87
N ASN A 19 -1.87 7.54 0.78
CA ASN A 19 -2.94 8.20 0.04
C ASN A 19 -3.80 7.15 -0.65
N MET A 20 -4.91 6.82 -0.03
CA MET A 20 -5.82 5.79 -0.52
C MET A 20 -7.00 6.35 -1.30
N SER A 21 -6.98 7.64 -1.62
CA SER A 21 -8.13 8.25 -2.31
C SER A 21 -8.45 7.58 -3.65
N GLY A 22 -7.43 7.06 -4.35
CA GLY A 22 -7.63 6.33 -5.60
C GLY A 22 -8.25 4.95 -5.41
N PHE A 23 -8.41 4.50 -4.17
CA PHE A 23 -8.95 3.19 -3.85
C PHE A 23 -10.32 3.26 -3.18
N ARG A 24 -11.01 4.39 -3.34
CA ARG A 24 -12.26 4.65 -2.63
C ARG A 24 -13.28 3.52 -2.78
N ASP A 25 -13.40 2.96 -3.97
CA ASP A 25 -14.33 1.87 -4.25
C ASP A 25 -13.62 0.52 -4.41
N ALA A 26 -12.37 0.44 -4.03
CA ALA A 26 -11.59 -0.76 -4.19
C ALA A 26 -11.93 -1.80 -3.13
N PRO A 27 -11.63 -3.09 -3.40
CA PRO A 27 -11.86 -4.15 -2.42
C PRO A 27 -11.19 -3.89 -1.07
N ILE A 28 -10.05 -3.21 -1.06
CA ILE A 28 -9.29 -2.93 0.16
C ILE A 28 -10.11 -2.15 1.18
N THR A 29 -11.11 -1.38 0.73
CA THR A 29 -11.97 -0.62 1.64
C THR A 29 -12.90 -1.51 2.46
N ARG A 30 -12.99 -2.79 2.12
CA ARG A 30 -13.80 -3.74 2.88
C ARG A 30 -13.08 -4.26 4.13
N LEU A 31 -11.78 -4.07 4.21
CA LEU A 31 -11.01 -4.52 5.35
C LEU A 31 -11.31 -3.66 6.58
N SER A 32 -11.31 -4.29 7.75
CA SER A 32 -11.33 -3.55 8.99
C SER A 32 -10.00 -2.80 9.16
N ALA A 33 -9.95 -1.85 10.08
CA ALA A 33 -8.72 -1.11 10.34
C ALA A 33 -7.58 -2.05 10.75
N GLU A 34 -7.88 -3.06 11.54
CA GLU A 34 -6.90 -4.02 11.98
C GLU A 34 -6.41 -4.90 10.81
N GLU A 35 -7.34 -5.36 9.98
CA GLU A 35 -6.97 -6.16 8.82
C GLU A 35 -6.17 -5.36 7.81
N LEU A 36 -6.49 -4.08 7.64
CA LEU A 36 -5.72 -3.21 6.76
C LEU A 36 -4.29 -3.07 7.26
N LYS A 37 -4.12 -2.93 8.56
CA LYS A 37 -2.79 -2.87 9.17
C LYS A 37 -2.02 -4.17 8.91
N ASP A 38 -2.69 -5.30 9.06
CA ASP A 38 -2.08 -6.60 8.81
C ASP A 38 -1.69 -6.76 7.34
N PHE A 39 -2.56 -6.34 6.44
CA PHE A 39 -2.26 -6.40 5.01
C PHE A 39 -1.05 -5.55 4.66
N ARG A 40 -0.95 -4.36 5.23
CA ARG A 40 0.21 -3.50 4.98
C ARG A 40 1.50 -4.16 5.45
N ALA A 41 1.47 -4.80 6.61
CA ALA A 41 2.64 -5.50 7.11
C ALA A 41 3.05 -6.66 6.20
N VAL A 42 2.07 -7.40 5.71
CA VAL A 42 2.33 -8.49 4.77
C VAL A 42 2.90 -7.95 3.47
N LEU A 43 2.35 -6.85 2.96
CA LEU A 43 2.84 -6.24 1.73
C LEU A 43 4.31 -5.81 1.88
N MET A 44 4.66 -5.19 3.01
CA MET A 44 6.05 -4.80 3.27
C MET A 44 6.96 -6.02 3.24
N LYS A 45 6.54 -7.11 3.86
CA LYS A 45 7.32 -8.33 3.88
C LYS A 45 7.48 -8.94 2.49
N ILE A 46 6.42 -8.93 1.70
CA ILE A 46 6.48 -9.43 0.33
C ILE A 46 7.48 -8.63 -0.48
N LEU A 47 7.44 -7.31 -0.36
CA LEU A 47 8.36 -6.46 -1.10
C LEU A 47 9.81 -6.63 -0.64
N ASP A 48 10.02 -6.97 0.62
CA ASP A 48 11.38 -7.20 1.14
C ASP A 48 11.94 -8.57 0.75
N GLU A 49 11.11 -9.59 0.69
CA GLU A 49 11.61 -10.96 0.67
C GLU A 49 11.23 -11.79 -0.55
N THR A 50 10.22 -11.39 -1.30
CA THR A 50 9.71 -12.23 -2.38
C THR A 50 10.47 -11.98 -3.68
N PRO A 51 10.97 -13.04 -4.34
CA PRO A 51 11.62 -12.88 -5.65
C PRO A 51 10.67 -12.36 -6.72
N ASP A 52 11.22 -11.68 -7.70
CA ASP A 52 10.43 -11.22 -8.85
C ASP A 52 9.77 -12.44 -9.52
N GLY A 53 8.52 -12.27 -9.89
CA GLY A 53 7.75 -13.30 -10.56
C GLY A 53 7.03 -14.28 -9.65
N THR A 54 7.24 -14.21 -8.35
CA THR A 54 6.61 -15.14 -7.40
C THR A 54 5.35 -14.49 -6.80
N MET A 55 4.22 -15.15 -6.95
CA MET A 55 2.95 -14.66 -6.43
C MET A 55 2.76 -15.11 -4.98
N VAL A 56 2.34 -14.18 -4.12
CA VAL A 56 1.99 -14.45 -2.74
C VAL A 56 0.54 -14.07 -2.52
N GLU A 57 -0.24 -14.98 -1.97
CA GLU A 57 -1.65 -14.75 -1.68
C GLU A 57 -1.84 -14.49 -0.19
N TRP A 58 -2.68 -13.52 0.13
CA TRP A 58 -3.09 -13.23 1.51
C TRP A 58 -4.60 -13.19 1.60
N LYS A 59 -5.13 -13.80 2.64
CA LYS A 59 -6.57 -13.80 2.91
C LYS A 59 -6.84 -13.13 4.24
N ALA A 60 -7.81 -12.23 4.25
CA ALA A 60 -8.21 -11.59 5.49
C ALA A 60 -8.89 -12.62 6.40
N PRO A 61 -8.62 -12.59 7.71
CA PRO A 61 -9.17 -13.60 8.62
C PRO A 61 -10.67 -13.47 8.87
N LYS A 62 -11.23 -12.27 8.77
CA LYS A 62 -12.63 -12.03 9.12
C LYS A 62 -13.48 -11.48 7.98
N THR A 63 -12.85 -11.00 6.94
CA THR A 63 -13.52 -10.36 5.81
C THR A 63 -13.29 -11.20 4.56
N PRO A 64 -14.27 -11.33 3.68
CA PRO A 64 -14.07 -12.08 2.43
C PRO A 64 -13.21 -11.28 1.45
N PHE A 65 -11.98 -11.06 1.81
CA PHE A 65 -11.00 -10.33 1.02
C PHE A 65 -9.79 -11.21 0.79
N THR A 66 -9.35 -11.27 -0.47
CA THR A 66 -8.14 -11.98 -0.85
C THR A 66 -7.32 -11.08 -1.74
N SER A 67 -6.02 -11.08 -1.55
CA SER A 67 -5.11 -10.33 -2.40
C SER A 67 -3.98 -11.22 -2.88
N LYS A 68 -3.63 -11.07 -4.16
CA LYS A 68 -2.49 -11.76 -4.77
C LYS A 68 -1.50 -10.70 -5.20
N VAL A 69 -0.29 -10.78 -4.67
CA VAL A 69 0.76 -9.81 -4.94
C VAL A 69 1.90 -10.52 -5.65
N THR A 70 2.31 -9.98 -6.79
CA THR A 70 3.41 -10.56 -7.57
C THR A 70 4.42 -9.46 -7.88
N PRO A 71 5.58 -9.46 -7.23
CA PRO A 71 6.66 -8.57 -7.64
C PRO A 71 7.08 -8.90 -9.07
N LEU A 72 7.30 -7.89 -9.88
CA LEU A 72 7.60 -8.06 -11.30
C LEU A 72 9.04 -7.70 -11.64
N LYS A 73 9.50 -6.56 -11.16
CA LYS A 73 10.80 -6.02 -11.51
C LYS A 73 11.35 -5.23 -10.35
N THR A 74 12.63 -5.35 -10.10
CA THR A 74 13.33 -4.63 -9.06
C THR A 74 14.35 -3.70 -9.69
N TYR A 75 14.33 -2.44 -9.28
CA TYR A 75 15.23 -1.41 -9.75
C TYR A 75 16.20 -1.04 -8.64
N THR A 76 17.48 -1.15 -8.90
CA THR A 76 18.50 -0.92 -7.87
C THR A 76 19.47 0.22 -8.23
N GLY A 77 19.15 0.99 -9.27
CA GLY A 77 20.05 2.04 -9.73
C GLY A 77 20.07 3.30 -8.87
N GLY A 78 19.11 3.46 -7.99
CA GLY A 78 19.04 4.61 -7.10
C GLY A 78 19.63 4.33 -5.74
N LYS A 79 19.45 5.28 -4.83
CA LYS A 79 19.95 5.14 -3.47
C LYS A 79 19.23 4.03 -2.70
N PHE A 80 17.95 3.89 -2.97
CA PHE A 80 17.12 2.83 -2.38
C PHE A 80 16.42 2.07 -3.50
N PRO A 81 16.13 0.79 -3.31
CA PRO A 81 15.48 0.01 -4.36
C PRO A 81 14.03 0.42 -4.57
N CYS A 82 13.56 0.22 -5.80
CA CYS A 82 12.16 0.33 -6.16
C CYS A 82 11.72 -0.97 -6.78
N ARG A 83 10.46 -1.34 -6.63
CA ARG A 83 9.91 -2.57 -7.19
C ARG A 83 8.54 -2.31 -7.80
N ASP A 84 8.33 -2.87 -8.98
CA ASP A 84 6.99 -2.96 -9.57
C ASP A 84 6.35 -4.24 -9.09
N ALA A 85 5.06 -4.18 -8.82
CA ALA A 85 4.30 -5.36 -8.44
C ALA A 85 2.87 -5.24 -8.96
N THR A 86 2.28 -6.37 -9.34
CA THR A 86 0.85 -6.44 -9.57
C THR A 86 0.15 -6.84 -8.28
N ILE A 87 -0.99 -6.22 -8.05
CA ILE A 87 -1.83 -6.55 -6.90
C ILE A 87 -3.24 -6.81 -7.43
N GLU A 88 -3.73 -8.03 -7.23
CA GLU A 88 -5.11 -8.39 -7.54
C GLU A 88 -5.83 -8.57 -6.22
N SER A 89 -6.92 -7.85 -6.04
CA SER A 89 -7.69 -7.92 -4.81
C SER A 89 -9.14 -8.23 -5.12
N ASP A 90 -9.73 -9.12 -4.35
CA ASP A 90 -11.10 -9.58 -4.52
C ASP A 90 -11.80 -9.52 -3.17
N ALA A 91 -12.95 -8.87 -3.12
CA ALA A 91 -13.77 -8.77 -1.92
C ALA A 91 -15.22 -9.09 -2.28
N ARG A 92 -15.47 -10.31 -2.73
CA ARG A 92 -16.77 -10.85 -3.06
C ARG A 92 -17.51 -10.04 -4.14
N ASP A 93 -17.81 -8.77 -3.88
CA ASP A 93 -18.58 -7.93 -4.79
C ASP A 93 -17.70 -6.92 -5.54
N ARG A 94 -16.39 -6.92 -5.28
CA ARG A 94 -15.46 -5.98 -5.90
C ARG A 94 -14.16 -6.67 -6.25
N PHE A 95 -13.66 -6.33 -7.41
CA PHE A 95 -12.38 -6.86 -7.88
C PHE A 95 -11.55 -5.70 -8.42
N GLN A 96 -10.26 -5.70 -8.12
CA GLN A 96 -9.36 -4.72 -8.68
C GLN A 96 -8.02 -5.38 -8.97
N ARG A 97 -7.44 -5.00 -10.10
CA ARG A 97 -6.12 -5.43 -10.48
C ARG A 97 -5.35 -4.21 -10.95
N GLY A 98 -4.13 -4.06 -10.47
CA GLY A 98 -3.30 -2.95 -10.87
C GLY A 98 -1.83 -3.28 -10.78
N ARG A 99 -1.03 -2.48 -11.48
CA ARG A 99 0.41 -2.53 -11.39
C ARG A 99 0.88 -1.26 -10.72
N TYR A 100 1.70 -1.41 -9.70
CA TYR A 100 2.16 -0.28 -8.88
C TYR A 100 3.66 -0.33 -8.73
N THR A 101 4.27 0.83 -8.56
CA THR A 101 5.69 0.93 -8.23
C THR A 101 5.82 1.38 -6.78
N PHE A 102 6.65 0.66 -6.04
CA PHE A 102 6.97 0.98 -4.65
C PHE A 102 8.45 1.26 -4.55
N CYS A 103 8.82 2.26 -3.77
CA CYS A 103 10.22 2.54 -3.48
C CYS A 103 10.47 2.50 -1.99
N LYS A 104 11.62 1.95 -1.60
CA LYS A 104 11.96 1.83 -0.20
C LYS A 104 12.43 3.17 0.33
N GLU A 105 11.98 3.52 1.53
CA GLU A 105 12.35 4.75 2.20
C GLU A 105 13.50 4.52 3.16
N PRO A 106 14.17 5.60 3.62
CA PRO A 106 15.26 5.44 4.57
C PRO A 106 14.89 4.71 5.85
N ASN A 107 13.62 4.77 6.25
CA ASN A 107 13.15 4.07 7.44
C ASN A 107 12.90 2.57 7.21
N GLY A 108 13.15 2.09 5.98
CA GLY A 108 12.95 0.68 5.65
C GLY A 108 11.56 0.32 5.15
N GLU A 109 10.65 1.27 5.11
CA GLU A 109 9.30 1.02 4.63
C GLU A 109 9.19 1.30 3.13
N TRP A 110 8.31 0.56 2.47
CA TRP A 110 8.01 0.77 1.07
C TRP A 110 6.83 1.72 0.95
N GLN A 111 6.93 2.65 0.01
CA GLN A 111 5.88 3.62 -0.28
C GLN A 111 5.57 3.59 -1.77
N PHE A 112 4.36 3.99 -2.13
CA PHE A 112 4.05 4.19 -3.53
C PHE A 112 4.99 5.23 -4.12
N ALA A 113 5.57 4.91 -5.28
CA ALA A 113 6.41 5.86 -5.97
C ALA A 113 5.55 7.00 -6.50
N ARG A 114 6.07 8.22 -6.41
CA ARG A 114 5.39 9.36 -6.99
C ARG A 114 5.50 9.29 -8.50
N PRO A 115 4.45 9.66 -9.23
CA PRO A 115 4.57 9.74 -10.68
C PRO A 115 5.65 10.74 -11.06
N PRO A 116 6.38 10.50 -12.16
CA PRO A 116 7.40 11.44 -12.60
C PRO A 116 6.79 12.78 -12.93
N LYS A 117 7.51 13.83 -12.58
CA LYS A 117 7.10 15.19 -12.94
C LYS A 117 7.29 15.37 -14.43
N LYS A 118 6.31 15.98 -15.04
CA LYS A 118 6.39 16.32 -16.46
C LYS A 118 6.89 17.73 -16.67
#